data_b13dd3af685b1135642ebdd21cc2e46d
#
_entry.id   b13dd3af685b1135642ebdd21cc2e46d
#
_cell.length_a   1.000
_cell.length_b   1.000
_cell.length_c   1.000
_cell.angle_alpha   90.00
_cell.angle_beta   90.00
_cell.angle_gamma   90.00
#
_symmetry.space_group_name_H-M   'P 1'
#
loop_
_entity.id
_entity.type
_entity.pdbx_description
1 polymer ?
#
loop_
_entity_poly.entity_id
_entity_poly.type
_entity_poly.pdbx_seq_one_letter_code
_entity_poly.pdbx_strand_id
1 'polypeptide(L)'
;MTPLVSLLLWLAIAPAVTVEADAACGAADEIGARVTALLPPRSSDAAPDVVRIADRGDAWLVVLAAPDGTTLGERTLGREVPCPDLAAAAAVIIATWESDVHAEFRAAPEPVPTVAAPTIAAPTVVATPRASAAPATRAALELGAGLTGSIAPSADGSAPALGAKVEGTWFRRPRGLGAGLALTVPATRDLPLGSGVVRWRRLSAAAGPVGRWLSSTTRWALDVHGEALVGWVTATGEGFASDRGGSGLDAGLGAGIRLIWLGTRRAAPWLELGGTGWLRRQDAYATPDGRAVELPRVELGLALGLSFRALP
;
A
#
# COMPACT_ATOMS: atom_id res chain seq x y z
N MET A 1 6.60 47.97 47.81
CA MET A 1 6.19 46.58 47.39
C MET A 1 5.45 46.72 46.09
N THR A 2 6.14 46.53 44.96
CA THR A 2 5.60 46.65 43.60
C THR A 2 5.23 45.24 43.11
N PRO A 3 3.99 45.00 42.65
CA PRO A 3 3.63 43.67 42.09
C PRO A 3 4.22 43.54 40.68
N LEU A 4 5.08 42.54 40.50
CA LEU A 4 5.53 42.05 39.19
C LEU A 4 4.32 41.47 38.44
N VAL A 5 3.84 42.21 37.45
CA VAL A 5 2.88 41.73 36.44
C VAL A 5 3.61 40.77 35.55
N SER A 6 3.36 39.47 35.75
CA SER A 6 3.77 38.39 34.83
C SER A 6 3.04 38.57 33.51
N LEU A 7 3.74 39.17 32.54
CA LEU A 7 3.29 39.22 31.15
C LEU A 7 3.43 37.79 30.53
N LEU A 8 2.39 36.99 30.67
CA LEU A 8 2.28 35.75 29.92
C LEU A 8 2.10 36.12 28.44
N LEU A 9 3.21 36.09 27.71
CA LEU A 9 3.22 36.19 26.28
C LEU A 9 2.60 34.89 25.73
N TRP A 10 1.30 34.94 25.42
CA TRP A 10 0.67 33.91 24.61
C TRP A 10 1.28 34.02 23.21
N LEU A 11 2.27 33.19 22.91
CA LEU A 11 2.63 32.90 21.51
C LEU A 11 1.40 32.29 20.87
N ALA A 12 0.65 33.08 20.13
CA ALA A 12 -0.40 32.59 19.27
C ALA A 12 0.27 31.75 18.19
N ILE A 13 0.21 30.44 18.35
CA ILE A 13 0.64 29.49 17.32
C ILE A 13 -0.35 29.65 16.18
N ALA A 14 0.11 30.18 15.04
CA ALA A 14 -0.72 30.33 13.86
C ALA A 14 -1.15 28.93 13.36
N PRO A 15 -2.44 28.73 13.04
CA PRO A 15 -2.89 27.46 12.48
C PRO A 15 -2.21 27.21 11.12
N ALA A 16 -1.91 25.95 10.83
CA ALA A 16 -1.31 25.56 9.55
C ALA A 16 -2.26 25.84 8.37
N VAL A 17 -3.55 25.66 8.59
CA VAL A 17 -4.61 25.86 7.58
C VAL A 17 -5.79 26.60 8.17
N THR A 18 -6.51 27.35 7.33
CA THR A 18 -7.83 27.91 7.63
C THR A 18 -8.88 27.05 6.97
N VAL A 19 -9.89 26.58 7.72
CA VAL A 19 -10.96 25.74 7.17
C VAL A 19 -12.23 26.55 6.99
N GLU A 20 -12.73 26.61 5.74
CA GLU A 20 -14.01 27.19 5.34
C GLU A 20 -14.94 26.03 4.95
N ALA A 21 -16.05 25.85 5.65
CA ALA A 21 -16.98 24.78 5.34
C ALA A 21 -18.41 25.27 5.29
N ASP A 22 -19.08 25.05 4.15
CA ASP A 22 -20.51 25.25 3.96
C ASP A 22 -21.32 24.00 4.37
N ALA A 23 -20.66 23.04 5.01
CA ALA A 23 -21.21 21.73 5.24
C ALA A 23 -22.10 21.66 6.48
N ALA A 24 -23.26 21.02 6.33
CA ALA A 24 -24.25 20.80 7.39
C ALA A 24 -23.76 19.97 8.59
N CYS A 25 -22.55 19.43 8.54
CA CYS A 25 -21.97 18.57 9.59
C CYS A 25 -21.14 19.33 10.64
N GLY A 26 -21.30 20.64 10.80
CA GLY A 26 -20.59 21.41 11.86
C GLY A 26 -19.07 21.38 11.78
N ALA A 27 -18.55 21.17 10.58
CA ALA A 27 -17.29 20.51 10.38
C ALA A 27 -16.05 21.40 10.41
N ALA A 28 -16.16 22.73 10.23
CA ALA A 28 -14.99 23.58 10.07
C ALA A 28 -14.06 23.54 11.30
N ASP A 29 -14.61 23.77 12.48
CA ASP A 29 -13.84 23.79 13.74
C ASP A 29 -13.29 22.40 14.08
N GLU A 30 -14.11 21.34 13.88
CA GLU A 30 -13.71 19.97 14.15
C GLU A 30 -12.59 19.51 13.20
N ILE A 31 -12.72 19.79 11.90
CA ILE A 31 -11.68 19.47 10.92
C ILE A 31 -10.41 20.26 11.22
N GLY A 32 -10.53 21.56 11.48
CA GLY A 32 -9.39 22.42 11.84
C GLY A 32 -8.65 21.91 13.07
N ALA A 33 -9.36 21.53 14.13
CA ALA A 33 -8.78 20.94 15.34
C ALA A 33 -8.05 19.61 15.04
N ARG A 34 -8.64 18.74 14.22
CA ARG A 34 -8.03 17.46 13.83
C ARG A 34 -6.80 17.66 12.94
N VAL A 35 -6.83 18.58 11.98
CA VAL A 35 -5.66 18.93 11.13
C VAL A 35 -4.53 19.45 12.00
N THR A 36 -4.84 20.36 12.93
CA THR A 36 -3.84 20.91 13.87
C THR A 36 -3.22 19.82 14.76
N ALA A 37 -3.98 18.78 15.11
CA ALA A 37 -3.44 17.64 15.87
C ALA A 37 -2.54 16.71 15.03
N LEU A 38 -2.69 16.71 13.71
CA LEU A 38 -1.93 15.85 12.79
C LEU A 38 -0.66 16.52 12.25
N LEU A 39 -0.64 17.87 12.22
CA LEU A 39 0.49 18.64 11.69
C LEU A 39 1.30 19.25 12.83
N PRO A 40 2.64 19.31 12.72
CA PRO A 40 3.45 20.08 13.64
C PRO A 40 3.11 21.58 13.49
N PRO A 41 3.36 22.41 14.52
CA PRO A 41 3.13 23.85 14.44
C PRO A 41 3.99 24.46 13.31
N ARG A 42 3.38 25.35 12.53
CA ARG A 42 4.06 26.02 11.41
C ARG A 42 5.14 26.94 11.97
N SER A 43 6.34 26.82 11.43
CA SER A 43 7.49 27.64 11.85
C SER A 43 7.66 28.93 11.01
N SER A 44 6.85 29.11 9.96
CA SER A 44 6.94 30.24 9.03
C SER A 44 5.84 31.28 9.30
N ASP A 45 6.16 32.55 9.09
CA ASP A 45 5.20 33.68 9.11
C ASP A 45 4.33 33.75 7.83
N ALA A 46 4.38 32.71 6.98
CA ALA A 46 3.59 32.65 5.77
C ALA A 46 2.10 32.54 6.11
N ALA A 47 1.25 33.13 5.27
CA ALA A 47 -0.20 33.00 5.40
C ALA A 47 -0.62 31.52 5.35
N PRO A 48 -1.61 31.10 6.17
CA PRO A 48 -2.10 29.73 6.15
C PRO A 48 -2.78 29.40 4.80
N ASP A 49 -2.67 28.13 4.39
CA ASP A 49 -3.44 27.64 3.24
C ASP A 49 -4.93 27.55 3.60
N VAL A 50 -5.79 27.63 2.58
CA VAL A 50 -7.24 27.67 2.76
C VAL A 50 -7.85 26.34 2.31
N VAL A 51 -8.52 25.67 3.24
CA VAL A 51 -9.33 24.49 2.93
C VAL A 51 -10.77 24.91 2.73
N ARG A 52 -11.35 24.58 1.59
CA ARG A 52 -12.78 24.77 1.31
C ARG A 52 -13.48 23.44 1.22
N ILE A 53 -14.57 23.29 1.96
CA ILE A 53 -15.40 22.10 1.94
C ILE A 53 -16.80 22.51 1.51
N ALA A 54 -17.15 22.15 0.26
CA ALA A 54 -18.46 22.41 -0.32
C ALA A 54 -19.35 21.16 -0.27
N ASP A 55 -20.59 21.34 0.15
CA ASP A 55 -21.62 20.32 0.07
C ASP A 55 -22.19 20.23 -1.35
N ARG A 56 -22.09 19.05 -1.97
CA ARG A 56 -22.62 18.76 -3.32
C ARG A 56 -23.85 17.86 -3.29
N GLY A 57 -24.49 17.73 -2.11
CA GLY A 57 -25.68 16.92 -1.90
C GLY A 57 -25.35 15.46 -1.54
N ASP A 58 -24.80 14.69 -2.43
CA ASP A 58 -24.39 13.29 -2.24
C ASP A 58 -22.92 13.14 -1.84
N ALA A 59 -22.14 14.22 -1.90
CA ALA A 59 -20.71 14.20 -1.60
C ALA A 59 -20.22 15.55 -1.04
N TRP A 60 -19.08 15.52 -0.36
CA TRP A 60 -18.30 16.70 -0.03
C TRP A 60 -17.17 16.89 -1.04
N LEU A 61 -17.04 18.10 -1.55
CA LEU A 61 -15.87 18.52 -2.30
C LEU A 61 -14.90 19.20 -1.34
N VAL A 62 -13.73 18.59 -1.12
CA VAL A 62 -12.64 19.14 -0.31
C VAL A 62 -11.59 19.70 -1.25
N VAL A 63 -11.27 20.99 -1.11
CA VAL A 63 -10.28 21.70 -1.91
C VAL A 63 -9.27 22.34 -0.97
N LEU A 64 -7.96 22.08 -1.15
CA LEU A 64 -6.89 22.83 -0.53
C LEU A 64 -6.34 23.83 -1.52
N ALA A 65 -6.26 25.08 -1.14
CA ALA A 65 -5.73 26.18 -1.96
C ALA A 65 -4.65 26.95 -1.21
N ALA A 66 -3.61 27.35 -1.92
CA ALA A 66 -2.62 28.28 -1.41
C ALA A 66 -3.26 29.68 -1.16
N PRO A 67 -2.61 30.57 -0.38
CA PRO A 67 -3.13 31.90 -0.09
C PRO A 67 -3.37 32.76 -1.33
N ASP A 68 -2.70 32.46 -2.45
CA ASP A 68 -2.89 33.13 -3.74
C ASP A 68 -4.07 32.58 -4.55
N GLY A 69 -4.77 31.55 -4.03
CA GLY A 69 -5.91 30.90 -4.67
C GLY A 69 -5.53 29.73 -5.58
N THR A 70 -4.25 29.39 -5.72
CA THR A 70 -3.82 28.21 -6.49
C THR A 70 -4.30 26.92 -5.82
N THR A 71 -5.01 26.06 -6.53
CA THR A 71 -5.45 24.76 -6.01
C THR A 71 -4.27 23.81 -5.84
N LEU A 72 -4.02 23.35 -4.60
CA LEU A 72 -2.96 22.43 -4.21
C LEU A 72 -3.46 20.97 -4.21
N GLY A 73 -4.75 20.77 -3.89
CA GLY A 73 -5.38 19.47 -3.88
C GLY A 73 -6.90 19.57 -3.95
N GLU A 74 -7.53 18.56 -4.56
CA GLU A 74 -8.97 18.47 -4.66
C GLU A 74 -9.42 17.01 -4.53
N ARG A 75 -10.48 16.75 -3.74
CA ARG A 75 -11.04 15.41 -3.58
C ARG A 75 -12.52 15.44 -3.22
N THR A 76 -13.26 14.51 -3.80
CA THR A 76 -14.65 14.26 -3.46
C THR A 76 -14.77 13.12 -2.46
N LEU A 77 -15.52 13.31 -1.38
CA LEU A 77 -15.83 12.32 -0.33
C LEU A 77 -17.33 12.02 -0.36
N GLY A 78 -17.70 10.76 -0.57
CA GLY A 78 -19.10 10.32 -0.54
C GLY A 78 -19.72 10.44 0.84
N ARG A 79 -21.02 10.71 0.90
CA ARG A 79 -21.79 10.88 2.15
C ARG A 79 -22.32 9.57 2.75
N GLU A 80 -21.86 8.44 2.29
CA GLU A 80 -22.26 7.12 2.80
C GLU A 80 -21.75 6.84 4.23
N VAL A 81 -20.83 7.68 4.72
CA VAL A 81 -20.22 7.59 6.07
C VAL A 81 -20.78 8.63 7.02
N PRO A 82 -20.84 8.36 8.33
CA PRO A 82 -21.26 9.34 9.35
C PRO A 82 -20.39 10.61 9.32
N CYS A 83 -21.00 11.77 9.68
CA CYS A 83 -20.30 13.05 9.69
C CYS A 83 -18.96 13.07 10.46
N PRO A 84 -18.81 12.45 11.64
CA PRO A 84 -17.52 12.41 12.33
C PRO A 84 -16.42 11.69 11.57
N ASP A 85 -16.77 10.65 10.82
CA ASP A 85 -15.83 9.87 10.00
C ASP A 85 -15.45 10.62 8.75
N LEU A 86 -16.38 11.37 8.12
CA LEU A 86 -16.08 12.28 7.03
C LEU A 86 -15.12 13.40 7.47
N ALA A 87 -15.35 13.99 8.64
CA ALA A 87 -14.46 15.01 9.19
C ALA A 87 -13.04 14.44 9.46
N ALA A 88 -12.96 13.22 9.99
CA ALA A 88 -11.70 12.53 10.19
C ALA A 88 -10.98 12.24 8.86
N ALA A 89 -11.70 11.74 7.86
CA ALA A 89 -11.13 11.48 6.53
C ALA A 89 -10.65 12.77 5.85
N ALA A 90 -11.43 13.84 5.92
CA ALA A 90 -11.03 15.15 5.38
C ALA A 90 -9.76 15.65 6.07
N ALA A 91 -9.66 15.59 7.40
CA ALA A 91 -8.48 16.01 8.15
C ALA A 91 -7.21 15.24 7.76
N VAL A 92 -7.29 13.93 7.58
CA VAL A 92 -6.15 13.11 7.13
C VAL A 92 -5.72 13.48 5.72
N ILE A 93 -6.66 13.69 4.81
CA ILE A 93 -6.36 14.08 3.42
C ILE A 93 -5.66 15.45 3.38
N ILE A 94 -6.19 16.43 4.12
CA ILE A 94 -5.62 17.78 4.21
C ILE A 94 -4.20 17.72 4.79
N ALA A 95 -4.00 16.99 5.91
CA ALA A 95 -2.69 16.86 6.53
C ALA A 95 -1.68 16.17 5.60
N THR A 96 -2.12 15.23 4.77
CA THR A 96 -1.27 14.58 3.76
C THR A 96 -0.85 15.58 2.69
N TRP A 97 -1.77 16.36 2.13
CA TRP A 97 -1.48 17.36 1.12
C TRP A 97 -0.54 18.45 1.64
N GLU A 98 -0.79 18.93 2.87
CA GLU A 98 0.10 19.89 3.54
C GLU A 98 1.52 19.35 3.69
N SER A 99 1.66 18.09 4.10
CA SER A 99 2.97 17.44 4.23
C SER A 99 3.67 17.23 2.90
N ASP A 100 2.93 17.07 1.80
CA ASP A 100 3.49 16.92 0.46
C ASP A 100 3.98 18.26 -0.11
N VAL A 101 3.22 19.33 0.13
CA VAL A 101 3.53 20.68 -0.39
C VAL A 101 4.56 21.39 0.48
N HIS A 102 4.47 21.28 1.80
CA HIS A 102 5.31 21.98 2.77
C HIS A 102 6.30 21.03 3.44
N ALA A 103 7.58 21.17 3.08
CA ALA A 103 8.64 20.29 3.58
C ALA A 103 8.84 20.37 5.12
N GLU A 104 8.45 21.50 5.75
CA GLU A 104 8.49 21.68 7.19
C GLU A 104 7.53 20.78 7.96
N PHE A 105 6.46 20.28 7.33
CA PHE A 105 5.52 19.33 7.94
C PHE A 105 5.94 17.86 7.78
N ARG A 106 7.00 17.61 7.00
CA ARG A 106 7.55 16.25 6.93
C ARG A 106 8.25 15.96 8.25
N ALA A 107 7.78 14.95 8.97
CA ALA A 107 8.45 14.49 10.17
C ALA A 107 9.92 14.22 9.85
N ALA A 108 10.83 14.92 10.53
CA ALA A 108 12.24 14.56 10.46
C ALA A 108 12.37 13.08 10.85
N PRO A 109 13.11 12.25 10.10
CA PRO A 109 13.31 10.87 10.48
C PRO A 109 13.81 10.85 11.92
N GLU A 110 13.05 10.19 12.78
CA GLU A 110 13.38 10.08 14.20
C GLU A 110 14.82 9.55 14.30
N PRO A 111 15.76 10.26 14.95
CA PRO A 111 17.13 9.80 15.02
C PRO A 111 17.10 8.41 15.68
N VAL A 112 17.50 7.39 14.93
CA VAL A 112 17.64 6.03 15.46
C VAL A 112 18.47 6.15 16.73
N PRO A 113 17.95 5.76 17.92
CA PRO A 113 18.69 5.88 19.15
C PRO A 113 20.01 5.14 18.99
N THR A 114 21.10 5.85 18.99
CA THR A 114 22.44 5.28 19.01
C THR A 114 22.57 4.61 20.36
N VAL A 115 22.27 3.31 20.42
CA VAL A 115 22.51 2.48 21.59
C VAL A 115 24.01 2.53 21.82
N ALA A 116 24.42 3.27 22.85
CA ALA A 116 25.80 3.31 23.28
C ALA A 116 26.24 1.86 23.51
N ALA A 117 27.23 1.42 22.75
CA ALA A 117 27.77 0.07 22.90
C ALA A 117 28.25 -0.09 24.35
N PRO A 118 27.80 -1.12 25.10
CA PRO A 118 28.26 -1.34 26.44
C PRO A 118 29.77 -1.56 26.39
N THR A 119 30.51 -0.76 27.14
CA THR A 119 31.96 -0.94 27.33
C THR A 119 32.17 -2.22 28.13
N ILE A 120 32.32 -3.33 27.42
CA ILE A 120 32.66 -4.62 28.04
C ILE A 120 34.14 -4.58 28.37
N ALA A 121 34.46 -4.57 29.68
CA ALA A 121 35.83 -4.80 30.17
C ALA A 121 36.36 -6.11 29.56
N ALA A 122 37.54 -6.04 28.95
CA ALA A 122 38.14 -7.18 28.26
C ALA A 122 38.34 -8.34 29.24
N PRO A 123 37.70 -9.50 29.05
CA PRO A 123 38.02 -10.68 29.83
C PRO A 123 39.37 -11.26 29.38
N THR A 124 40.18 -11.62 30.34
CA THR A 124 41.44 -12.33 30.15
C THR A 124 41.18 -13.61 29.34
N VAL A 125 41.66 -13.65 28.10
CA VAL A 125 41.47 -14.78 27.20
C VAL A 125 42.30 -15.97 27.65
N VAL A 126 41.66 -16.93 28.34
CA VAL A 126 42.13 -18.30 28.41
C VAL A 126 41.87 -18.92 27.04
N ALA A 127 42.93 -19.29 26.33
CA ALA A 127 42.84 -19.91 25.02
C ALA A 127 42.10 -21.25 25.08
N THR A 128 40.78 -21.21 24.90
CA THR A 128 39.99 -22.43 24.69
C THR A 128 40.21 -22.92 23.24
N PRO A 129 40.27 -24.25 23.02
CA PRO A 129 40.43 -24.80 21.66
C PRO A 129 39.38 -24.23 20.74
N ARG A 130 39.82 -23.63 19.65
CA ARG A 130 39.00 -23.00 18.63
C ARG A 130 38.04 -24.06 18.06
N ALA A 131 36.83 -24.14 18.59
CA ALA A 131 35.77 -24.90 17.94
C ALA A 131 35.68 -24.39 16.50
N SER A 132 35.86 -25.31 15.55
CA SER A 132 35.75 -25.01 14.12
C SER A 132 34.47 -24.22 13.88
N ALA A 133 34.62 -22.95 13.53
CA ALA A 133 33.47 -22.06 13.32
C ALA A 133 32.55 -22.71 12.29
N ALA A 134 31.36 -23.11 12.72
CA ALA A 134 30.32 -23.55 11.79
C ALA A 134 30.22 -22.53 10.68
N PRO A 135 30.15 -22.95 9.40
CA PRO A 135 30.13 -22.02 8.27
C PRO A 135 29.00 -21.01 8.50
N ALA A 136 29.37 -19.73 8.56
CA ALA A 136 28.44 -18.65 8.74
C ALA A 136 27.33 -18.79 7.69
N THR A 137 26.11 -19.06 8.15
CA THR A 137 24.93 -19.18 7.26
C THR A 137 24.70 -17.82 6.63
N ARG A 138 25.15 -17.66 5.37
CA ARG A 138 25.02 -16.40 4.63
C ARG A 138 23.55 -16.18 4.26
N ALA A 139 23.11 -14.94 4.37
CA ALA A 139 21.82 -14.53 3.88
C ALA A 139 21.72 -14.84 2.38
N ALA A 140 20.60 -15.34 1.92
CA ALA A 140 20.36 -15.66 0.51
C ALA A 140 19.32 -14.70 -0.06
N LEU A 141 19.65 -14.08 -1.19
CA LEU A 141 18.70 -13.36 -2.05
C LEU A 141 18.41 -14.23 -3.26
N GLU A 142 17.15 -14.47 -3.52
CA GLU A 142 16.67 -15.20 -4.68
C GLU A 142 15.80 -14.25 -5.53
N LEU A 143 16.04 -14.20 -6.82
CA LEU A 143 15.23 -13.46 -7.77
C LEU A 143 14.52 -14.45 -8.68
N GLY A 144 13.22 -14.27 -8.88
CA GLY A 144 12.40 -15.17 -9.68
C GLY A 144 11.63 -14.43 -10.76
N ALA A 145 11.37 -15.14 -11.85
CA ALA A 145 10.45 -14.71 -12.88
C ALA A 145 9.64 -15.92 -13.39
N GLY A 146 8.40 -15.69 -13.78
CA GLY A 146 7.53 -16.74 -14.23
C GLY A 146 6.29 -16.24 -14.95
N LEU A 147 5.55 -17.21 -15.50
CA LEU A 147 4.23 -17.02 -16.06
C LEU A 147 3.19 -17.34 -14.99
N THR A 148 2.09 -16.62 -15.01
CA THR A 148 0.95 -16.86 -14.12
C THR A 148 -0.33 -17.01 -14.92
N GLY A 149 -1.13 -17.98 -14.54
CA GLY A 149 -2.53 -18.11 -14.97
C GLY A 149 -3.41 -17.85 -13.76
N SER A 150 -4.47 -17.07 -13.91
CA SER A 150 -5.39 -16.81 -12.82
C SER A 150 -6.83 -16.82 -13.29
N ILE A 151 -7.73 -17.20 -12.38
CA ILE A 151 -9.17 -17.09 -12.55
C ILE A 151 -9.74 -16.16 -11.49
N ALA A 152 -10.69 -15.35 -11.90
CA ALA A 152 -11.39 -14.41 -11.03
C ALA A 152 -12.88 -14.77 -11.08
N PRO A 153 -13.39 -15.59 -10.14
CA PRO A 153 -14.79 -15.96 -10.09
C PRO A 153 -15.67 -14.77 -9.76
N SER A 154 -16.75 -14.62 -10.47
CA SER A 154 -17.80 -13.62 -10.22
C SER A 154 -19.17 -14.27 -10.32
N ALA A 155 -20.24 -13.54 -9.96
CA ALA A 155 -21.63 -14.02 -10.10
C ALA A 155 -21.99 -14.32 -11.57
N ASP A 156 -21.38 -13.59 -12.51
CA ASP A 156 -21.64 -13.71 -13.95
C ASP A 156 -20.67 -14.67 -14.68
N GLY A 157 -19.84 -15.41 -13.93
CA GLY A 157 -18.90 -16.38 -14.48
C GLY A 157 -17.47 -16.23 -13.94
N SER A 158 -16.52 -16.87 -14.60
CA SER A 158 -15.09 -16.76 -14.26
C SER A 158 -14.33 -16.14 -15.42
N ALA A 159 -13.48 -15.15 -15.11
CA ALA A 159 -12.62 -14.49 -16.08
C ALA A 159 -11.18 -15.00 -15.95
N PRO A 160 -10.71 -15.91 -16.83
CA PRO A 160 -9.33 -16.36 -16.82
C PRO A 160 -8.40 -15.27 -17.38
N ALA A 161 -7.15 -15.23 -16.92
CA ALA A 161 -6.11 -14.39 -17.48
C ALA A 161 -4.76 -15.09 -17.38
N LEU A 162 -3.93 -14.89 -18.38
CA LEU A 162 -2.50 -15.18 -18.32
C LEU A 162 -1.75 -13.91 -17.89
N GLY A 163 -0.52 -14.07 -17.41
CA GLY A 163 0.28 -12.93 -16.98
C GLY A 163 1.72 -13.30 -16.74
N ALA A 164 2.46 -12.33 -16.22
CA ALA A 164 3.85 -12.49 -15.80
C ALA A 164 4.01 -12.07 -14.33
N LYS A 165 4.92 -12.74 -13.63
CA LYS A 165 5.29 -12.46 -12.26
C LYS A 165 6.81 -12.32 -12.16
N VAL A 166 7.28 -11.29 -11.48
CA VAL A 166 8.67 -11.17 -11.04
C VAL A 166 8.68 -11.02 -9.53
N GLU A 167 9.69 -11.57 -8.88
CA GLU A 167 9.76 -11.60 -7.43
C GLU A 167 11.18 -11.59 -6.91
N GLY A 168 11.32 -11.15 -5.67
CA GLY A 168 12.55 -11.24 -4.90
C GLY A 168 12.25 -11.82 -3.52
N THR A 169 13.01 -12.80 -3.09
CA THR A 169 12.86 -13.39 -1.74
C THR A 169 14.19 -13.33 -1.01
N TRP A 170 14.18 -12.82 0.19
CA TRP A 170 15.34 -12.74 1.06
C TRP A 170 15.17 -13.65 2.27
N PHE A 171 16.17 -14.46 2.55
CA PHE A 171 16.24 -15.35 3.70
C PHE A 171 17.50 -15.06 4.52
N ARG A 172 17.34 -14.88 5.82
CA ARG A 172 18.49 -14.78 6.72
C ARG A 172 19.25 -16.11 6.84
N ARG A 173 18.53 -17.21 6.68
CA ARG A 173 19.07 -18.60 6.68
C ARG A 173 18.40 -19.37 5.55
N PRO A 174 19.06 -20.37 4.94
CA PRO A 174 18.48 -21.17 3.87
C PRO A 174 17.15 -21.88 4.22
N ARG A 175 16.89 -22.04 5.51
CA ARG A 175 15.65 -22.61 6.09
C ARG A 175 15.04 -21.61 7.06
N GLY A 176 13.71 -21.61 7.17
CA GLY A 176 12.96 -20.79 8.11
C GLY A 176 12.31 -19.57 7.48
N LEU A 177 12.25 -18.48 8.23
CA LEU A 177 11.53 -17.28 7.82
C LEU A 177 12.38 -16.36 6.96
N GLY A 178 11.74 -15.79 5.96
CA GLY A 178 12.24 -14.79 5.05
C GLY A 178 11.18 -13.73 4.76
N ALA A 179 11.48 -12.84 3.84
CA ALA A 179 10.57 -11.83 3.31
C ALA A 179 10.58 -11.87 1.79
N GLY A 180 9.41 -11.66 1.18
CA GLY A 180 9.21 -11.64 -0.26
C GLY A 180 8.63 -10.33 -0.74
N LEU A 181 8.99 -9.98 -1.97
CA LEU A 181 8.37 -8.92 -2.77
C LEU A 181 7.99 -9.52 -4.12
N ALA A 182 6.85 -9.16 -4.66
CA ALA A 182 6.43 -9.61 -5.98
C ALA A 182 5.71 -8.51 -6.75
N LEU A 183 5.83 -8.56 -8.08
CA LEU A 183 5.07 -7.74 -9.01
C LEU A 183 4.40 -8.68 -10.00
N THR A 184 3.09 -8.56 -10.16
CA THR A 184 2.30 -9.38 -11.10
C THR A 184 1.60 -8.49 -12.10
N VAL A 185 1.78 -8.83 -13.38
CA VAL A 185 1.18 -8.14 -14.53
C VAL A 185 0.28 -9.14 -15.26
N PRO A 186 -1.03 -9.18 -14.98
CA PRO A 186 -1.95 -10.04 -15.72
C PRO A 186 -2.29 -9.44 -17.08
N ALA A 187 -2.69 -10.28 -18.02
CA ALA A 187 -3.38 -9.84 -19.21
C ALA A 187 -4.75 -9.27 -18.87
N THR A 188 -5.35 -8.58 -19.83
CA THR A 188 -6.73 -8.08 -19.73
C THR A 188 -7.72 -9.24 -19.64
N ARG A 189 -8.80 -9.00 -18.89
CA ARG A 189 -9.96 -9.90 -18.78
C ARG A 189 -11.18 -9.18 -19.32
N ASP A 190 -12.05 -9.93 -19.95
CA ASP A 190 -13.30 -9.45 -20.48
C ASP A 190 -14.45 -9.90 -19.57
N LEU A 191 -15.35 -8.96 -19.26
CA LEU A 191 -16.54 -9.20 -18.46
C LEU A 191 -17.75 -8.68 -19.24
N PRO A 192 -18.68 -9.54 -19.67
CA PRO A 192 -19.86 -9.11 -20.43
C PRO A 192 -20.76 -8.24 -19.54
N LEU A 193 -21.26 -7.12 -20.10
CA LEU A 193 -22.17 -6.23 -19.41
C LEU A 193 -23.21 -5.70 -20.40
N GLY A 194 -24.42 -6.25 -20.37
CA GLY A 194 -25.48 -5.87 -21.29
C GLY A 194 -25.12 -6.16 -22.75
N SER A 195 -25.09 -5.12 -23.60
CA SER A 195 -24.72 -5.21 -25.03
C SER A 195 -23.22 -5.07 -25.29
N GLY A 196 -22.43 -4.70 -24.28
CA GLY A 196 -20.99 -4.46 -24.39
C GLY A 196 -20.17 -5.37 -23.50
N VAL A 197 -18.88 -5.06 -23.45
CA VAL A 197 -17.88 -5.79 -22.65
C VAL A 197 -17.07 -4.78 -21.83
N VAL A 198 -16.84 -5.10 -20.56
CA VAL A 198 -15.86 -4.39 -19.72
C VAL A 198 -14.56 -5.15 -19.78
N ARG A 199 -13.56 -4.52 -20.37
CA ARG A 199 -12.18 -5.03 -20.40
C ARG A 199 -11.41 -4.46 -19.23
N TRP A 200 -10.85 -5.31 -18.36
CA TRP A 200 -10.15 -4.86 -17.18
C TRP A 200 -8.86 -5.65 -16.90
N ARG A 201 -7.96 -5.06 -16.14
CA ARG A 201 -6.76 -5.69 -15.62
C ARG A 201 -6.39 -5.09 -14.26
N ARG A 202 -5.65 -5.86 -13.44
CA ARG A 202 -5.17 -5.42 -12.13
C ARG A 202 -3.67 -5.72 -12.01
N LEU A 203 -2.83 -4.70 -12.22
CA LEU A 203 -1.40 -4.77 -11.91
C LEU A 203 -1.26 -4.80 -10.39
N SER A 204 -0.49 -5.73 -9.81
CA SER A 204 -0.33 -5.82 -8.36
C SER A 204 1.13 -5.89 -7.93
N ALA A 205 1.42 -5.20 -6.82
CA ALA A 205 2.65 -5.34 -6.04
C ALA A 205 2.31 -5.97 -4.70
N ALA A 206 3.11 -6.90 -4.25
CA ALA A 206 2.91 -7.67 -3.03
C ALA A 206 4.17 -7.68 -2.17
N ALA A 207 4.00 -7.70 -0.85
CA ALA A 207 5.08 -7.87 0.12
C ALA A 207 4.60 -8.70 1.31
N GLY A 208 5.47 -9.57 1.83
CA GLY A 208 5.10 -10.35 3.00
C GLY A 208 6.11 -11.38 3.48
N PRO A 209 5.78 -12.08 4.57
CA PRO A 209 6.63 -13.15 5.10
C PRO A 209 6.58 -14.41 4.22
N VAL A 210 7.71 -15.11 4.18
CA VAL A 210 7.85 -16.40 3.51
C VAL A 210 8.47 -17.39 4.48
N GLY A 211 7.84 -18.54 4.64
CA GLY A 211 8.40 -19.66 5.40
C GLY A 211 8.92 -20.74 4.45
N ARG A 212 10.17 -21.19 4.61
CA ARG A 212 10.79 -22.23 3.78
C ARG A 212 11.08 -23.49 4.56
N TRP A 213 10.62 -24.61 4.05
CA TRP A 213 10.95 -25.96 4.50
C TRP A 213 11.77 -26.67 3.43
N LEU A 214 12.91 -27.21 3.82
CA LEU A 214 13.78 -28.01 2.95
C LEU A 214 13.65 -29.47 3.34
N SER A 215 13.39 -30.32 2.39
CA SER A 215 13.48 -31.77 2.60
C SER A 215 14.95 -32.18 2.80
N SER A 216 15.22 -33.00 3.81
CA SER A 216 16.56 -33.55 4.05
C SER A 216 16.97 -34.64 3.05
N THR A 217 15.99 -35.27 2.41
CA THR A 217 16.19 -36.44 1.52
C THR A 217 15.96 -36.13 0.07
N THR A 218 15.27 -35.03 -0.25
CA THR A 218 14.89 -34.67 -1.62
C THR A 218 15.47 -33.31 -2.03
N ARG A 219 15.51 -33.08 -3.34
CA ARG A 219 15.94 -31.80 -3.91
C ARG A 219 14.79 -30.77 -4.01
N TRP A 220 13.83 -30.84 -3.08
CA TRP A 220 12.66 -29.98 -3.07
C TRP A 220 12.69 -29.05 -1.87
N ALA A 221 12.20 -27.84 -2.09
CA ALA A 221 11.84 -26.89 -1.06
C ALA A 221 10.36 -26.54 -1.19
N LEU A 222 9.71 -26.37 -0.05
CA LEU A 222 8.35 -25.87 0.04
C LEU A 222 8.39 -24.49 0.69
N ASP A 223 7.89 -23.49 -0.02
CA ASP A 223 7.66 -22.15 0.53
C ASP A 223 6.17 -21.95 0.77
N VAL A 224 5.82 -21.37 1.92
CA VAL A 224 4.49 -20.87 2.22
C VAL A 224 4.62 -19.38 2.48
N HIS A 225 3.77 -18.59 1.85
CA HIS A 225 3.83 -17.14 2.00
C HIS A 225 2.43 -16.56 2.26
N GLY A 226 2.44 -15.46 3.01
CA GLY A 226 1.31 -14.56 3.15
C GLY A 226 1.77 -13.17 2.73
N GLU A 227 0.90 -12.41 2.08
CA GLU A 227 1.31 -11.12 1.50
C GLU A 227 0.21 -10.08 1.60
N ALA A 228 0.61 -8.84 1.83
CA ALA A 228 -0.21 -7.66 1.62
C ALA A 228 0.01 -7.16 0.19
N LEU A 229 -1.08 -6.78 -0.49
CA LEU A 229 -1.05 -6.37 -1.89
C LEU A 229 -1.60 -4.96 -2.07
N VAL A 230 -1.01 -4.27 -3.04
CA VAL A 230 -1.59 -3.06 -3.63
C VAL A 230 -1.79 -3.33 -5.11
N GLY A 231 -3.01 -3.10 -5.61
CA GLY A 231 -3.40 -3.30 -7.00
C GLY A 231 -3.75 -1.97 -7.68
N TRP A 232 -3.29 -1.80 -8.92
CA TRP A 232 -3.75 -0.76 -9.82
C TRP A 232 -4.69 -1.39 -10.83
N VAL A 233 -5.98 -1.06 -10.72
CA VAL A 233 -7.03 -1.55 -11.61
C VAL A 233 -7.24 -0.54 -12.73
N THR A 234 -7.34 -1.03 -13.95
CA THR A 234 -7.81 -0.27 -15.10
C THR A 234 -8.96 -1.03 -15.74
N ALA A 235 -10.03 -0.33 -16.08
CA ALA A 235 -11.19 -0.88 -16.77
C ALA A 235 -11.58 0.05 -17.92
N THR A 236 -11.97 -0.52 -19.05
CA THR A 236 -12.48 0.17 -20.24
C THR A 236 -13.73 -0.55 -20.74
N GLY A 237 -14.76 0.23 -21.06
CA GLY A 237 -15.94 -0.28 -21.74
C GLY A 237 -15.71 -0.34 -23.25
N GLU A 238 -16.22 -1.39 -23.91
CA GLU A 238 -16.23 -1.52 -25.38
C GLU A 238 -17.62 -1.95 -25.85
N GLY A 239 -18.09 -1.34 -26.92
CA GLY A 239 -19.42 -1.63 -27.51
C GLY A 239 -20.60 -0.95 -26.79
N PHE A 240 -20.32 0.07 -25.98
CA PHE A 240 -21.35 0.93 -25.38
C PHE A 240 -21.56 2.20 -26.22
N ALA A 241 -22.68 2.90 -25.98
CA ALA A 241 -22.98 4.17 -26.67
C ALA A 241 -21.91 5.25 -26.41
N SER A 242 -21.19 5.15 -25.28
CA SER A 242 -19.99 5.95 -24.98
C SER A 242 -19.00 5.06 -24.24
N ASP A 243 -17.89 4.75 -24.90
CA ASP A 243 -16.80 3.99 -24.28
C ASP A 243 -16.05 4.90 -23.30
N ARG A 244 -16.03 4.53 -22.03
CA ARG A 244 -15.32 5.25 -20.97
C ARG A 244 -14.41 4.27 -20.21
N GLY A 245 -13.27 4.77 -19.79
CA GLY A 245 -12.32 4.03 -18.96
C GLY A 245 -12.20 4.65 -17.58
N GLY A 246 -11.84 3.83 -16.62
CA GLY A 246 -11.52 4.25 -15.25
C GLY A 246 -10.31 3.51 -14.73
N SER A 247 -9.69 4.06 -13.70
CA SER A 247 -8.62 3.40 -12.97
C SER A 247 -8.75 3.67 -11.48
N GLY A 248 -8.23 2.76 -10.66
CA GLY A 248 -8.28 2.91 -9.20
C GLY A 248 -7.24 2.06 -8.51
N LEU A 249 -6.95 2.43 -7.28
CA LEU A 249 -6.12 1.63 -6.37
C LEU A 249 -6.99 0.69 -5.55
N ASP A 250 -6.50 -0.51 -5.35
CA ASP A 250 -7.08 -1.53 -4.50
C ASP A 250 -6.04 -2.07 -3.53
N ALA A 251 -6.47 -2.54 -2.37
CA ALA A 251 -5.64 -3.23 -1.41
C ALA A 251 -6.16 -4.65 -1.21
N GLY A 252 -5.26 -5.57 -0.94
CA GLY A 252 -5.63 -6.97 -0.78
C GLY A 252 -4.72 -7.73 0.15
N LEU A 253 -5.12 -8.96 0.42
CA LEU A 253 -4.32 -9.96 1.13
C LEU A 253 -4.22 -11.21 0.26
N GLY A 254 -3.05 -11.83 0.26
CA GLY A 254 -2.80 -13.05 -0.47
C GLY A 254 -2.13 -14.10 0.39
N ALA A 255 -2.26 -15.33 -0.04
CA ALA A 255 -1.51 -16.46 0.50
C ALA A 255 -1.25 -17.49 -0.59
N GLY A 256 -0.14 -18.21 -0.46
CA GLY A 256 0.21 -19.23 -1.42
C GLY A 256 1.22 -20.24 -0.92
N ILE A 257 1.33 -21.30 -1.69
CA ILE A 257 2.33 -22.34 -1.51
C ILE A 257 3.15 -22.48 -2.80
N ARG A 258 4.45 -22.65 -2.67
CA ARG A 258 5.38 -22.81 -3.78
C ARG A 258 6.26 -24.01 -3.57
N LEU A 259 6.31 -24.87 -4.58
CA LEU A 259 7.22 -26.00 -4.66
C LEU A 259 8.40 -25.63 -5.56
N ILE A 260 9.62 -25.78 -5.06
CA ILE A 260 10.86 -25.39 -5.75
C ILE A 260 11.73 -26.61 -5.91
N TRP A 261 12.20 -26.88 -7.12
CA TRP A 261 13.16 -27.96 -7.38
C TRP A 261 14.60 -27.41 -7.35
N LEU A 262 15.38 -27.86 -6.37
CA LEU A 262 16.75 -27.43 -6.12
C LEU A 262 17.82 -28.26 -6.90
N GLY A 263 17.45 -28.83 -8.04
CA GLY A 263 18.31 -29.73 -8.82
C GLY A 263 19.52 -29.09 -9.45
N THR A 264 19.51 -27.76 -9.65
CA THR A 264 20.63 -27.01 -10.20
C THR A 264 21.15 -25.95 -9.24
N ARG A 265 22.45 -25.60 -9.35
CA ARG A 265 23.07 -24.61 -8.45
C ARG A 265 22.70 -23.15 -8.76
N ARG A 266 22.27 -22.86 -9.99
CA ARG A 266 22.08 -21.47 -10.47
C ARG A 266 20.62 -21.13 -10.73
N ALA A 267 19.82 -22.06 -11.22
CA ALA A 267 18.43 -21.85 -11.53
C ALA A 267 17.60 -22.95 -10.87
N ALA A 268 16.49 -22.60 -10.27
CA ALA A 268 15.57 -23.52 -9.62
C ALA A 268 14.15 -23.30 -10.19
N PRO A 269 13.60 -24.26 -10.95
CA PRO A 269 12.22 -24.16 -11.38
C PRO A 269 11.27 -24.30 -10.19
N TRP A 270 10.17 -23.59 -10.26
CA TRP A 270 9.14 -23.57 -9.22
C TRP A 270 7.74 -23.60 -9.81
N LEU A 271 6.81 -24.12 -9.00
CA LEU A 271 5.38 -24.11 -9.23
C LEU A 271 4.71 -23.51 -7.99
N GLU A 272 3.79 -22.59 -8.19
CA GLU A 272 3.08 -21.90 -7.12
C GLU A 272 1.57 -21.98 -7.34
N LEU A 273 0.84 -22.22 -6.24
CA LEU A 273 -0.60 -22.10 -6.15
C LEU A 273 -0.92 -21.05 -5.09
N GLY A 274 -1.77 -20.08 -5.42
CA GLY A 274 -2.10 -19.00 -4.50
C GLY A 274 -3.50 -18.46 -4.71
N GLY A 275 -3.92 -17.64 -3.77
CA GLY A 275 -5.18 -16.91 -3.82
C GLY A 275 -5.02 -15.50 -3.25
N THR A 276 -5.78 -14.57 -3.80
CA THR A 276 -5.81 -13.18 -3.39
C THR A 276 -7.24 -12.75 -3.11
N GLY A 277 -7.45 -12.05 -1.99
CA GLY A 277 -8.69 -11.38 -1.64
C GLY A 277 -8.51 -9.86 -1.67
N TRP A 278 -9.33 -9.15 -2.44
CA TRP A 278 -9.31 -7.71 -2.57
C TRP A 278 -10.32 -7.08 -1.60
N LEU A 279 -9.91 -6.01 -0.92
CA LEU A 279 -10.68 -5.42 0.18
C LEU A 279 -11.74 -4.44 -0.33
N ARG A 280 -11.49 -3.76 -1.46
CA ARG A 280 -12.41 -2.79 -2.00
C ARG A 280 -13.37 -3.42 -3.00
N ARG A 281 -14.64 -3.03 -2.89
CA ARG A 281 -15.62 -3.24 -3.93
C ARG A 281 -15.38 -2.25 -5.05
N GLN A 282 -15.29 -2.73 -6.27
CA GLN A 282 -15.13 -1.91 -7.45
C GLN A 282 -16.22 -2.29 -8.44
N ASP A 283 -17.03 -1.33 -8.82
CA ASP A 283 -18.14 -1.53 -9.74
C ASP A 283 -17.82 -0.83 -11.07
N ALA A 284 -18.06 -1.52 -12.19
CA ALA A 284 -18.06 -0.92 -13.50
C ALA A 284 -19.52 -0.63 -13.91
N TYR A 285 -19.78 0.58 -14.36
CA TYR A 285 -21.13 1.04 -14.71
C TYR A 285 -21.27 1.26 -16.22
N ALA A 286 -22.34 0.74 -16.80
CA ALA A 286 -22.73 1.05 -18.17
C ALA A 286 -23.84 2.12 -18.16
N THR A 287 -23.60 3.24 -18.83
CA THR A 287 -24.60 4.29 -19.08
C THR A 287 -25.03 4.21 -20.56
N PRO A 288 -26.35 4.37 -20.94
CA PRO A 288 -27.43 4.89 -20.08
C PRO A 288 -28.20 3.83 -19.28
N ASP A 289 -27.94 2.55 -19.46
CA ASP A 289 -28.81 1.47 -18.96
C ASP A 289 -28.75 1.28 -17.42
N GLY A 290 -27.89 2.02 -16.72
CA GLY A 290 -27.72 1.94 -15.27
C GLY A 290 -27.23 0.58 -14.75
N ARG A 291 -26.79 -0.30 -15.65
CA ARG A 291 -26.26 -1.62 -15.25
C ARG A 291 -24.88 -1.48 -14.65
N ALA A 292 -24.68 -2.17 -13.56
CA ALA A 292 -23.39 -2.27 -12.87
C ALA A 292 -22.94 -3.72 -12.82
N VAL A 293 -21.63 -3.93 -12.91
CA VAL A 293 -21.00 -5.23 -12.66
C VAL A 293 -19.89 -5.04 -11.64
N GLU A 294 -19.90 -5.87 -10.61
CA GLU A 294 -18.87 -5.88 -9.59
C GLU A 294 -17.63 -6.61 -10.12
N LEU A 295 -16.46 -5.98 -10.05
CA LEU A 295 -15.21 -6.64 -10.36
C LEU A 295 -14.89 -7.70 -9.29
N PRO A 296 -14.37 -8.85 -9.71
CA PRO A 296 -14.10 -9.96 -8.78
C PRO A 296 -13.16 -9.56 -7.64
N ARG A 297 -13.57 -9.90 -6.41
CA ARG A 297 -12.77 -9.66 -5.20
C ARG A 297 -11.86 -10.81 -4.82
N VAL A 298 -12.06 -11.98 -5.41
CA VAL A 298 -11.20 -13.14 -5.18
C VAL A 298 -10.56 -13.56 -6.49
N GLU A 299 -9.28 -13.84 -6.44
CA GLU A 299 -8.52 -14.38 -7.57
C GLU A 299 -7.75 -15.61 -7.11
N LEU A 300 -7.85 -16.69 -7.87
CA LEU A 300 -7.06 -17.90 -7.67
C LEU A 300 -6.03 -18.00 -8.78
N GLY A 301 -4.79 -18.26 -8.42
CA GLY A 301 -3.66 -18.25 -9.34
C GLY A 301 -2.81 -19.51 -9.29
N LEU A 302 -2.33 -19.91 -10.46
CA LEU A 302 -1.27 -20.88 -10.65
C LEU A 302 -0.12 -20.18 -11.37
N ALA A 303 1.10 -20.31 -10.86
CA ALA A 303 2.27 -19.75 -11.53
C ALA A 303 3.39 -20.78 -11.65
N LEU A 304 4.20 -20.64 -12.70
CA LEU A 304 5.39 -21.46 -12.93
C LEU A 304 6.55 -20.56 -13.39
N GLY A 305 7.77 -20.86 -12.95
CA GLY A 305 8.89 -20.02 -13.29
C GLY A 305 10.24 -20.58 -12.88
N LEU A 306 11.21 -19.70 -12.93
CA LEU A 306 12.59 -19.96 -12.52
C LEU A 306 13.01 -18.95 -11.46
N SER A 307 13.69 -19.39 -10.42
CA SER A 307 14.38 -18.53 -9.47
C SER A 307 15.90 -18.70 -9.60
N PHE A 308 16.60 -17.60 -9.41
CA PHE A 308 18.04 -17.51 -9.47
C PHE A 308 18.57 -17.05 -8.13
N ARG A 309 19.53 -17.76 -7.57
CA ARG A 309 20.22 -17.31 -6.37
C ARG A 309 21.27 -16.29 -6.75
N ALA A 310 21.12 -15.08 -6.22
CA ALA A 310 22.23 -14.14 -6.23
C ALA A 310 23.32 -14.73 -5.35
N LEU A 311 24.47 -15.03 -5.96
CA LEU A 311 25.66 -15.47 -5.21
C LEU A 311 26.11 -14.33 -4.31
N PRO A 312 26.45 -14.60 -3.05
CA PRO A 312 26.96 -13.59 -2.13
C PRO A 312 28.31 -13.07 -2.60
#